data_97a4e4f75d1cd8b626f8a9d0982554ce
#
_entry.id   97a4e4f75d1cd8b626f8a9d0982554ce
#
_cell.length_a   1.000
_cell.length_b   1.000
_cell.length_c   1.000
_cell.angle_alpha   90.00
_cell.angle_beta   90.00
_cell.angle_gamma   90.00
#
_symmetry.space_group_name_H-M   'P 1'
#
loop_
_entity.id
_entity.type
_entity.pdbx_description
1 polymer ?
#
loop_
_entity_poly.entity_id
_entity_poly.type
_entity_poly.pdbx_seq_one_letter_code
_entity_poly.pdbx_strand_id
1 'polypeptide(L)'
;MFFSRGSLGTVEFAFTKRDGGRSEGNFASLNLAASTAPGLGDEFSDDPSVVKRNRSILAAAFDVPHIVAMTQVHGSDVVFVDGATVEAPVADAMITDQPDLGLLVRAADCTPVVLADPQARLIGVVHAGREGLVKGVVTAAVREMRRRGATRIQAWVGPRACGLCYEVPAEMADAVAAVVPEARSTTSWGTPALDVGRGVIAQLKAEAVHVTDIGEGVCTIEDEAFFSYRRQGKASGRQGAIVVLRPAGDRE
;
A
#
# COMPACT_ATOMS: atom_id res chain seq x y z
N MET A 1 -10.05 1.16 -13.36
CA MET A 1 -8.80 1.74 -12.79
C MET A 1 -8.90 1.97 -11.28
N PHE A 2 -9.76 2.85 -10.77
CA PHE A 2 -9.83 3.13 -9.32
C PHE A 2 -10.90 2.28 -8.64
N PHE A 3 -10.54 1.73 -7.47
CA PHE A 3 -11.49 1.19 -6.51
C PHE A 3 -12.11 2.33 -5.69
N SER A 4 -11.25 3.23 -5.20
CA SER A 4 -11.66 4.42 -4.46
C SER A 4 -10.72 5.56 -4.81
N ARG A 5 -11.24 6.79 -4.87
CA ARG A 5 -10.48 8.04 -5.00
C ARG A 5 -11.08 9.06 -4.03
N GLY A 6 -10.23 9.81 -3.36
CA GLY A 6 -10.63 10.79 -2.38
C GLY A 6 -9.66 11.95 -2.27
N SER A 7 -10.05 12.94 -1.46
CA SER A 7 -9.21 14.09 -1.15
C SER A 7 -9.42 14.55 0.29
N LEU A 8 -8.41 15.21 0.85
CA LEU A 8 -8.46 15.88 2.15
C LEU A 8 -7.62 17.16 2.08
N GLY A 9 -8.27 18.31 1.99
CA GLY A 9 -7.59 19.59 1.77
C GLY A 9 -6.76 19.55 0.49
N THR A 10 -5.44 19.75 0.60
CA THR A 10 -4.49 19.71 -0.51
C THR A 10 -3.99 18.30 -0.85
N VAL A 11 -4.51 17.27 -0.22
CA VAL A 11 -4.08 15.88 -0.45
C VAL A 11 -5.11 15.17 -1.33
N GLU A 12 -4.64 14.52 -2.40
CA GLU A 12 -5.43 13.60 -3.22
C GLU A 12 -4.87 12.19 -3.13
N PHE A 13 -5.73 11.18 -3.12
CA PHE A 13 -5.30 9.79 -3.08
C PHE A 13 -6.26 8.87 -3.83
N ALA A 14 -5.77 7.69 -4.20
CA ALA A 14 -6.63 6.61 -4.71
C ALA A 14 -6.04 5.24 -4.39
N PHE A 15 -6.94 4.25 -4.35
CA PHE A 15 -6.63 2.83 -4.40
C PHE A 15 -7.06 2.28 -5.76
N THR A 16 -6.18 1.54 -6.43
CA THR A 16 -6.46 1.02 -7.78
C THR A 16 -7.02 -0.39 -7.73
N LYS A 17 -7.72 -0.77 -8.80
CA LYS A 17 -8.03 -2.14 -9.17
C LYS A 17 -7.08 -2.60 -10.29
N ARG A 18 -7.24 -3.85 -10.74
CA ARG A 18 -6.40 -4.41 -11.79
C ARG A 18 -6.76 -3.95 -13.22
N ASP A 19 -7.91 -3.29 -13.42
CA ASP A 19 -8.38 -2.84 -14.73
C ASP A 19 -7.85 -1.45 -15.13
N GLY A 20 -7.78 -1.17 -16.43
CA GLY A 20 -7.46 0.15 -16.98
C GLY A 20 -6.01 0.35 -17.42
N GLY A 21 -5.21 -0.72 -17.47
CA GLY A 21 -3.83 -0.70 -17.93
C GLY A 21 -3.61 -1.36 -19.28
N ARG A 22 -2.36 -1.77 -19.53
CA ARG A 22 -1.87 -2.33 -20.81
C ARG A 22 -1.22 -3.70 -20.68
N SER A 23 -1.07 -4.22 -19.46
CA SER A 23 -0.52 -5.56 -19.25
C SER A 23 -1.52 -6.63 -19.68
N GLU A 24 -1.02 -7.80 -20.04
CA GLU A 24 -1.79 -8.93 -20.57
C GLU A 24 -1.64 -10.18 -19.69
N GLY A 25 -2.39 -11.22 -19.99
CA GLY A 25 -2.33 -12.51 -19.29
C GLY A 25 -2.60 -12.38 -17.78
N ASN A 26 -1.76 -12.97 -16.97
CA ASN A 26 -1.88 -12.94 -15.51
C ASN A 26 -1.74 -11.53 -14.91
N PHE A 27 -1.09 -10.61 -15.65
CA PHE A 27 -0.85 -9.22 -15.26
C PHE A 27 -1.93 -8.25 -15.75
N ALA A 28 -2.95 -8.75 -16.47
CA ALA A 28 -3.98 -7.91 -17.07
C ALA A 28 -4.83 -7.20 -15.98
N SER A 29 -4.93 -5.86 -16.07
CA SER A 29 -4.30 -5.01 -17.07
C SER A 29 -3.43 -3.89 -16.46
N LEU A 30 -3.78 -3.31 -15.29
CA LEU A 30 -3.07 -2.21 -14.63
C LEU A 30 -2.06 -2.78 -13.59
N ASN A 31 -1.15 -3.62 -14.06
CA ASN A 31 -0.05 -4.05 -13.22
C ASN A 31 0.95 -2.91 -13.00
N LEU A 32 1.29 -2.62 -11.75
CA LEU A 32 2.17 -1.53 -11.34
C LEU A 32 3.58 -1.99 -10.91
N ALA A 33 3.88 -3.29 -11.02
CA ALA A 33 5.19 -3.86 -10.70
C ALA A 33 5.74 -4.71 -11.86
N ALA A 34 6.95 -4.41 -12.31
CA ALA A 34 7.62 -5.16 -13.38
C ALA A 34 8.03 -6.56 -12.90
N SER A 35 8.52 -6.65 -11.65
CA SER A 35 8.87 -7.91 -11.01
C SER A 35 8.09 -8.08 -9.70
N THR A 36 7.77 -9.32 -9.37
CA THR A 36 7.03 -9.66 -8.16
C THR A 36 7.92 -9.87 -6.94
N ALA A 37 9.18 -10.26 -7.15
CA ALA A 37 10.20 -10.37 -6.10
C ALA A 37 11.60 -10.43 -6.74
N PRO A 38 12.66 -10.02 -6.01
CA PRO A 38 14.04 -10.20 -6.46
C PRO A 38 14.35 -11.70 -6.68
N GLY A 39 15.04 -12.01 -7.78
CA GLY A 39 15.50 -13.37 -8.09
C GLY A 39 14.45 -14.33 -8.66
N LEU A 40 13.24 -13.87 -8.95
CA LEU A 40 12.27 -14.62 -9.75
C LEU A 40 12.69 -14.60 -11.23
N GLY A 41 12.46 -15.72 -11.92
CA GLY A 41 12.70 -15.82 -13.37
C GLY A 41 11.78 -14.88 -14.16
N ASP A 42 12.16 -14.60 -15.41
CA ASP A 42 11.45 -13.66 -16.29
C ASP A 42 9.99 -14.08 -16.54
N GLU A 43 9.68 -15.38 -16.47
CA GLU A 43 8.33 -15.93 -16.63
C GLU A 43 7.36 -15.47 -15.51
N PHE A 44 7.87 -14.96 -14.40
CA PHE A 44 7.08 -14.41 -13.28
C PHE A 44 7.10 -12.89 -13.26
N SER A 45 7.61 -12.25 -14.31
CA SER A 45 7.71 -10.79 -14.43
C SER A 45 6.89 -10.30 -15.60
N ASP A 46 6.34 -9.11 -15.47
CA ASP A 46 5.71 -8.39 -16.57
C ASP A 46 6.76 -7.59 -17.36
N ASP A 47 6.45 -7.21 -18.59
CA ASP A 47 7.30 -6.34 -19.42
C ASP A 47 7.50 -4.97 -18.71
N PRO A 48 8.75 -4.60 -18.34
CA PRO A 48 9.02 -3.34 -17.67
C PRO A 48 8.52 -2.11 -18.45
N SER A 49 8.52 -2.18 -19.79
CA SER A 49 8.03 -1.09 -20.64
C SER A 49 6.52 -0.91 -20.55
N VAL A 50 5.79 -2.02 -20.42
CA VAL A 50 4.33 -2.02 -20.21
C VAL A 50 3.99 -1.49 -18.82
N VAL A 51 4.71 -1.95 -17.79
CA VAL A 51 4.54 -1.44 -16.43
C VAL A 51 4.85 0.05 -16.34
N LYS A 52 5.89 0.53 -17.05
CA LYS A 52 6.17 1.97 -17.15
C LYS A 52 4.98 2.73 -17.75
N ARG A 53 4.36 2.20 -18.84
CA ARG A 53 3.14 2.79 -19.42
C ARG A 53 1.97 2.80 -18.42
N ASN A 54 1.76 1.72 -17.67
CA ASN A 54 0.73 1.67 -16.63
C ASN A 54 0.94 2.75 -15.56
N ARG A 55 2.17 2.94 -15.10
CA ARG A 55 2.51 4.02 -14.16
C ARG A 55 2.30 5.41 -14.77
N SER A 56 2.57 5.59 -16.08
CA SER A 56 2.29 6.85 -16.78
C SER A 56 0.78 7.12 -16.89
N ILE A 57 -0.06 6.09 -17.08
CA ILE A 57 -1.52 6.23 -17.04
C ILE A 57 -1.96 6.73 -15.64
N LEU A 58 -1.39 6.17 -14.59
CA LEU A 58 -1.69 6.60 -13.21
C LEU A 58 -1.20 8.03 -12.94
N ALA A 59 0.00 8.39 -13.40
CA ALA A 59 0.57 9.74 -13.27
C ALA A 59 -0.32 10.78 -13.97
N ALA A 60 -0.76 10.48 -15.20
CA ALA A 60 -1.67 11.35 -15.94
C ALA A 60 -3.03 11.52 -15.24
N ALA A 61 -3.55 10.45 -14.62
CA ALA A 61 -4.83 10.52 -13.89
C ALA A 61 -4.76 11.42 -12.63
N PHE A 62 -3.56 11.67 -12.12
CA PHE A 62 -3.28 12.58 -11.00
C PHE A 62 -2.62 13.87 -11.45
N ASP A 63 -2.42 14.08 -12.74
CA ASP A 63 -1.72 15.25 -13.27
C ASP A 63 -0.42 15.55 -12.52
N VAL A 64 0.44 14.52 -12.41
CA VAL A 64 1.76 14.63 -11.77
C VAL A 64 2.86 14.22 -12.74
N PRO A 65 4.02 14.92 -12.72
CA PRO A 65 5.14 14.59 -13.60
C PRO A 65 5.81 13.26 -13.23
N HIS A 66 5.81 12.92 -11.94
CA HIS A 66 6.53 11.77 -11.41
C HIS A 66 5.75 11.00 -10.35
N ILE A 67 5.93 9.67 -10.37
CA ILE A 67 5.50 8.76 -9.31
C ILE A 67 6.73 8.02 -8.81
N VAL A 68 7.01 8.13 -7.52
CA VAL A 68 8.02 7.34 -6.83
C VAL A 68 7.37 6.10 -6.24
N ALA A 69 7.95 4.94 -6.51
CA ALA A 69 7.59 3.67 -5.91
C ALA A 69 8.83 3.06 -5.25
N MET A 70 8.67 2.40 -4.12
CA MET A 70 9.76 1.77 -3.37
C MET A 70 10.00 0.32 -3.81
N THR A 71 11.19 -0.20 -3.54
CA THR A 71 11.48 -1.64 -3.53
C THR A 71 11.08 -2.20 -2.18
N GLN A 72 9.93 -2.85 -2.14
CA GLN A 72 9.30 -3.37 -0.91
C GLN A 72 9.93 -4.69 -0.52
N VAL A 73 10.36 -4.80 0.74
CA VAL A 73 11.12 -5.94 1.28
C VAL A 73 10.47 -6.57 2.52
N HIS A 74 9.23 -6.18 2.84
CA HIS A 74 8.50 -6.59 4.04
C HIS A 74 9.25 -6.23 5.33
N GLY A 75 9.94 -5.08 5.29
CA GLY A 75 10.66 -4.47 6.40
C GLY A 75 9.81 -3.50 7.21
N SER A 76 10.51 -2.62 7.94
CA SER A 76 9.90 -1.49 8.66
C SER A 76 10.60 -0.16 8.37
N ASP A 77 11.49 -0.13 7.38
CA ASP A 77 12.23 1.07 7.03
C ASP A 77 11.31 2.10 6.38
N VAL A 78 11.51 3.35 6.78
CA VAL A 78 10.77 4.53 6.30
C VAL A 78 11.74 5.48 5.65
N VAL A 79 11.49 5.84 4.40
CA VAL A 79 12.31 6.79 3.65
C VAL A 79 11.56 8.10 3.43
N PHE A 80 12.22 9.20 3.73
CA PHE A 80 11.75 10.51 3.30
C PHE A 80 12.21 10.77 1.87
N VAL A 81 11.23 11.01 0.99
CA VAL A 81 11.46 11.24 -0.44
C VAL A 81 11.44 12.74 -0.67
N ASP A 82 12.55 13.28 -1.10
CA ASP A 82 12.67 14.66 -1.59
C ASP A 82 12.59 14.70 -3.12
N GLY A 83 12.54 15.90 -3.68
CA GLY A 83 12.46 16.08 -5.13
C GLY A 83 13.69 15.58 -5.91
N ALA A 84 14.78 15.24 -5.24
CA ALA A 84 16.01 14.70 -5.82
C ALA A 84 16.05 13.16 -5.87
N THR A 85 15.08 12.48 -5.27
CA THR A 85 15.02 11.02 -5.25
C THR A 85 14.77 10.47 -6.64
N VAL A 86 15.81 9.91 -7.27
CA VAL A 86 15.77 9.40 -8.66
C VAL A 86 15.55 7.89 -8.69
N GLU A 87 16.05 7.16 -7.69
CA GLU A 87 15.96 5.70 -7.61
C GLU A 87 14.88 5.24 -6.63
N ALA A 88 14.31 4.08 -6.91
CA ALA A 88 13.33 3.45 -6.01
C ALA A 88 14.00 3.08 -4.67
N PRO A 89 13.67 3.73 -3.55
CA PRO A 89 14.28 3.41 -2.27
C PRO A 89 13.90 1.99 -1.83
N VAL A 90 14.81 1.31 -1.14
CA VAL A 90 14.52 0.04 -0.47
C VAL A 90 13.86 0.35 0.87
N ALA A 91 12.56 0.18 0.94
CA ALA A 91 11.76 0.50 2.12
C ALA A 91 10.36 -0.14 2.02
N ASP A 92 9.61 -0.06 3.11
CA ASP A 92 8.19 -0.44 3.14
C ASP A 92 7.28 0.73 3.56
N ALA A 93 7.86 1.92 3.76
CA ALA A 93 7.13 3.18 3.88
C ALA A 93 7.90 4.34 3.24
N MET A 94 7.16 5.28 2.65
CA MET A 94 7.69 6.53 2.12
C MET A 94 6.86 7.69 2.62
N ILE A 95 7.53 8.81 2.90
CA ILE A 95 6.91 10.08 3.32
C ILE A 95 7.51 11.21 2.49
N THR A 96 6.71 12.23 2.18
CA THR A 96 7.19 13.45 1.49
C THR A 96 6.38 14.68 1.90
N ASP A 97 6.98 15.84 1.75
CA ASP A 97 6.36 17.16 1.78
C ASP A 97 6.33 17.84 0.39
N GLN A 98 6.83 17.13 -0.65
CA GLN A 98 6.95 17.69 -1.98
C GLN A 98 5.60 17.75 -2.70
N PRO A 99 5.16 18.92 -3.17
CA PRO A 99 3.97 19.04 -3.98
C PRO A 99 4.17 18.38 -5.36
N ASP A 100 3.07 17.89 -5.92
CA ASP A 100 2.98 17.27 -7.24
C ASP A 100 3.91 16.07 -7.46
N LEU A 101 4.39 15.47 -6.36
CA LEU A 101 5.09 14.20 -6.35
C LEU A 101 4.12 13.09 -5.91
N GLY A 102 3.90 12.09 -6.78
CA GLY A 102 3.10 10.93 -6.43
C GLY A 102 3.92 9.88 -5.66
N LEU A 103 3.46 9.48 -4.47
CA LEU A 103 3.98 8.29 -3.79
C LEU A 103 3.09 7.09 -4.07
N LEU A 104 3.69 5.97 -4.49
CA LEU A 104 2.99 4.74 -4.84
C LEU A 104 3.46 3.56 -3.97
N VAL A 105 2.53 2.96 -3.24
CA VAL A 105 2.68 1.64 -2.63
C VAL A 105 1.96 0.59 -3.49
N ARG A 106 2.51 -0.63 -3.58
CA ARG A 106 1.97 -1.72 -4.38
C ARG A 106 1.63 -2.90 -3.49
N ALA A 107 0.55 -3.60 -3.82
CA ALA A 107 0.12 -4.78 -3.07
C ALA A 107 -0.53 -5.82 -3.99
N ALA A 108 -0.48 -7.07 -3.58
CA ALA A 108 -1.36 -8.16 -3.95
C ALA A 108 -1.50 -9.00 -2.67
N ASP A 109 -2.58 -8.78 -1.93
CA ASP A 109 -2.95 -9.29 -0.63
C ASP A 109 -2.40 -8.53 0.59
N CYS A 110 -1.18 -7.95 0.56
CA CYS A 110 -0.70 -7.09 1.63
C CYS A 110 -1.56 -5.83 1.78
N THR A 111 -1.53 -5.22 2.95
CA THR A 111 -2.35 -4.05 3.30
C THR A 111 -1.64 -2.76 2.87
N PRO A 112 -2.15 -2.04 1.85
CA PRO A 112 -1.66 -0.72 1.50
C PRO A 112 -2.30 0.33 2.41
N VAL A 113 -1.51 1.27 2.90
CA VAL A 113 -1.97 2.40 3.71
C VAL A 113 -1.52 3.71 3.09
N VAL A 114 -2.44 4.67 3.05
CA VAL A 114 -2.15 6.08 2.76
C VAL A 114 -2.21 6.86 4.06
N LEU A 115 -1.24 7.73 4.29
CA LEU A 115 -1.15 8.62 5.44
C LEU A 115 -1.12 10.07 4.96
N ALA A 116 -1.78 10.98 5.67
CA ALA A 116 -1.69 12.42 5.38
C ALA A 116 -1.93 13.28 6.63
N ASP A 117 -1.19 14.37 6.71
CA ASP A 117 -1.49 15.54 7.54
C ASP A 117 -1.42 16.79 6.64
N PRO A 118 -2.57 17.28 6.12
CA PRO A 118 -2.59 18.44 5.23
C PRO A 118 -2.08 19.72 5.87
N GLN A 119 -2.20 19.86 7.20
CA GLN A 119 -1.73 21.05 7.92
C GLN A 119 -0.20 21.08 8.02
N ALA A 120 0.40 19.92 8.30
CA ALA A 120 1.84 19.75 8.29
C ALA A 120 2.42 19.62 6.86
N ARG A 121 1.54 19.54 5.84
CA ARG A 121 1.91 19.29 4.44
C ARG A 121 2.75 18.03 4.27
N LEU A 122 2.38 16.96 4.96
CA LEU A 122 3.05 15.67 4.90
C LEU A 122 2.09 14.59 4.41
N ILE A 123 2.57 13.80 3.46
CA ILE A 123 1.88 12.61 2.96
C ILE A 123 2.79 11.40 3.03
N GLY A 124 2.21 10.21 3.07
CA GLY A 124 2.98 8.96 3.07
C GLY A 124 2.19 7.77 2.54
N VAL A 125 2.92 6.74 2.18
CA VAL A 125 2.40 5.41 1.84
C VAL A 125 3.13 4.34 2.62
N VAL A 126 2.40 3.28 3.01
CA VAL A 126 2.96 2.15 3.76
C VAL A 126 2.52 0.84 3.13
N HIS A 127 3.45 -0.08 2.97
CA HIS A 127 3.24 -1.47 2.62
C HIS A 127 3.30 -2.32 3.89
N ALA A 128 2.16 -2.81 4.35
CA ALA A 128 2.10 -3.67 5.52
C ALA A 128 1.69 -5.10 5.12
N GLY A 129 2.66 -5.95 4.88
CA GLY A 129 2.51 -7.40 4.88
C GLY A 129 2.62 -7.95 6.31
N ARG A 130 2.46 -9.27 6.48
CA ARG A 130 2.56 -9.95 7.78
C ARG A 130 3.83 -9.59 8.56
N GLU A 131 4.99 -9.65 7.88
CA GLU A 131 6.28 -9.34 8.52
C GLU A 131 6.43 -7.87 8.85
N GLY A 132 6.03 -6.97 7.94
CA GLY A 132 6.04 -5.52 8.18
C GLY A 132 5.13 -5.13 9.35
N LEU A 133 3.96 -5.77 9.49
CA LEU A 133 3.08 -5.60 10.65
C LEU A 133 3.80 -5.95 11.96
N VAL A 134 4.42 -7.12 12.03
CA VAL A 134 5.15 -7.57 13.24
C VAL A 134 6.33 -6.66 13.55
N LYS A 135 7.03 -6.17 12.52
CA LYS A 135 8.16 -5.22 12.64
C LYS A 135 7.70 -3.79 12.95
N GLY A 136 6.40 -3.50 12.89
CA GLY A 136 5.83 -2.20 13.24
C GLY A 136 6.01 -1.13 12.17
N VAL A 137 5.97 -1.46 10.88
CA VAL A 137 6.16 -0.51 9.77
C VAL A 137 5.21 0.67 9.83
N VAL A 138 3.95 0.42 10.19
CA VAL A 138 2.92 1.48 10.31
C VAL A 138 3.25 2.44 11.43
N THR A 139 3.61 1.92 12.60
CA THR A 139 4.05 2.70 13.76
C THR A 139 5.29 3.53 13.41
N ALA A 140 6.26 2.94 12.70
CA ALA A 140 7.47 3.63 12.26
C ALA A 140 7.15 4.81 11.34
N ALA A 141 6.25 4.62 10.37
CA ALA A 141 5.81 5.66 9.46
C ALA A 141 5.11 6.82 10.18
N VAL A 142 4.17 6.52 11.09
CA VAL A 142 3.47 7.54 11.90
C VAL A 142 4.46 8.34 12.75
N ARG A 143 5.40 7.68 13.40
CA ARG A 143 6.44 8.34 14.22
C ARG A 143 7.36 9.21 13.39
N GLU A 144 7.72 8.78 12.18
CA GLU A 144 8.50 9.62 11.26
C GLU A 144 7.73 10.86 10.82
N MET A 145 6.44 10.74 10.46
CA MET A 145 5.61 11.92 10.16
C MET A 145 5.56 12.89 11.34
N ARG A 146 5.41 12.38 12.58
CA ARG A 146 5.40 13.21 13.79
C ARG A 146 6.73 13.93 14.05
N ARG A 147 7.86 13.25 13.83
CA ARG A 147 9.19 13.87 13.93
C ARG A 147 9.35 15.04 12.94
N ARG A 148 8.59 15.02 11.84
CA ARG A 148 8.55 16.07 10.82
C ARG A 148 7.44 17.09 11.04
N GLY A 149 6.75 17.05 12.18
CA GLY A 149 5.76 18.05 12.58
C GLY A 149 4.30 17.69 12.33
N ALA A 150 4.00 16.47 11.88
CA ALA A 150 2.61 16.03 11.76
C ALA A 150 1.96 15.88 13.14
N THR A 151 0.76 16.43 13.29
CA THR A 151 -0.02 16.41 14.53
C THR A 151 -1.42 15.82 14.36
N ARG A 152 -1.96 15.84 13.14
CA ARG A 152 -3.32 15.38 12.80
C ARG A 152 -3.28 14.43 11.62
N ILE A 153 -2.68 13.26 11.85
CA ILE A 153 -2.53 12.26 10.81
C ILE A 153 -3.86 11.55 10.57
N GLN A 154 -4.29 11.54 9.32
CA GLN A 154 -5.36 10.70 8.77
C GLN A 154 -4.75 9.51 8.04
N ALA A 155 -5.34 8.33 8.22
CA ALA A 155 -4.98 7.12 7.51
C ALA A 155 -6.16 6.54 6.72
N TRP A 156 -5.89 6.05 5.52
CA TRP A 156 -6.82 5.24 4.74
C TRP A 156 -6.18 3.87 4.50
N VAL A 157 -6.91 2.82 4.88
CA VAL A 157 -6.46 1.43 4.74
C VAL A 157 -7.19 0.81 3.55
N GLY A 158 -6.44 0.29 2.58
CA GLY A 158 -6.99 -0.18 1.31
C GLY A 158 -7.37 -1.66 1.26
N PRO A 159 -7.83 -2.12 0.08
CA PRO A 159 -8.15 -3.52 -0.19
C PRO A 159 -6.96 -4.45 0.05
N ARG A 160 -7.23 -5.61 0.65
CA ARG A 160 -6.24 -6.56 1.14
C ARG A 160 -6.83 -7.97 1.27
N ALA A 161 -6.02 -8.97 1.56
CA ALA A 161 -6.51 -10.28 1.99
C ALA A 161 -7.24 -10.15 3.34
N CYS A 162 -8.44 -10.67 3.45
CA CYS A 162 -9.21 -10.65 4.69
C CYS A 162 -8.82 -11.82 5.62
N GLY A 163 -9.16 -11.68 6.89
CA GLY A 163 -8.89 -12.71 7.90
C GLY A 163 -9.69 -13.99 7.73
N LEU A 164 -10.74 -13.99 6.90
CA LEU A 164 -11.52 -15.20 6.60
C LEU A 164 -10.91 -16.04 5.48
N CYS A 165 -9.95 -15.50 4.71
CA CYS A 165 -9.33 -16.16 3.56
C CYS A 165 -7.81 -16.31 3.67
N TYR A 166 -7.14 -15.54 4.54
CA TYR A 166 -5.68 -15.59 4.67
C TYR A 166 -5.24 -16.66 5.66
N GLU A 167 -5.43 -17.92 5.27
CA GLU A 167 -4.98 -19.10 6.02
C GLU A 167 -3.46 -19.12 6.19
N VAL A 168 -3.00 -19.46 7.39
CA VAL A 168 -1.59 -19.64 7.73
C VAL A 168 -1.43 -20.80 8.71
N PRO A 169 -0.22 -21.39 8.83
CA PRO A 169 0.05 -22.38 9.88
C PRO A 169 -0.24 -21.82 11.28
N ALA A 170 -0.73 -22.67 12.19
CA ALA A 170 -1.11 -22.27 13.55
C ALA A 170 0.03 -21.56 14.29
N GLU A 171 1.25 -22.11 14.20
CA GLU A 171 2.45 -21.52 14.81
C GLU A 171 2.72 -20.09 14.30
N MET A 172 2.46 -19.85 13.01
CA MET A 172 2.62 -18.53 12.43
C MET A 172 1.53 -17.57 12.94
N ALA A 173 0.28 -18.03 13.04
CA ALA A 173 -0.81 -17.24 13.60
C ALA A 173 -0.51 -16.86 15.06
N ASP A 174 -0.01 -17.81 15.86
CA ASP A 174 0.34 -17.59 17.26
C ASP A 174 1.52 -16.63 17.41
N ALA A 175 2.56 -16.77 16.59
CA ALA A 175 3.72 -15.89 16.61
C ALA A 175 3.36 -14.43 16.27
N VAL A 176 2.48 -14.21 15.28
CA VAL A 176 2.00 -12.86 14.95
C VAL A 176 1.10 -12.32 16.05
N ALA A 177 0.19 -13.14 16.57
CA ALA A 177 -0.74 -12.73 17.64
C ALA A 177 -0.04 -12.40 18.96
N ALA A 178 1.13 -12.98 19.22
CA ALA A 178 1.95 -12.63 20.39
C ALA A 178 2.45 -11.18 20.33
N VAL A 179 2.57 -10.59 19.14
CA VAL A 179 3.01 -9.20 18.93
C VAL A 179 1.83 -8.28 18.64
N VAL A 180 0.87 -8.75 17.80
CA VAL A 180 -0.32 -7.99 17.39
C VAL A 180 -1.54 -8.91 17.52
N PRO A 181 -2.14 -8.99 18.72
CA PRO A 181 -3.26 -9.89 19.01
C PRO A 181 -4.46 -9.71 18.08
N GLU A 182 -4.72 -8.47 17.64
CA GLU A 182 -5.84 -8.11 16.78
C GLU A 182 -5.73 -8.73 15.38
N ALA A 183 -4.54 -9.15 14.97
CA ALA A 183 -4.32 -9.81 13.67
C ALA A 183 -4.73 -11.28 13.68
N ARG A 184 -4.99 -11.90 14.85
CA ARG A 184 -5.44 -13.30 14.89
C ARG A 184 -6.82 -13.45 14.28
N SER A 185 -6.98 -14.46 13.43
CA SER A 185 -8.25 -14.77 12.78
C SER A 185 -8.42 -16.28 12.60
N THR A 186 -9.59 -16.66 12.11
CA THR A 186 -9.93 -18.02 11.69
C THR A 186 -10.60 -17.92 10.34
N THR A 187 -10.24 -18.81 9.41
CA THR A 187 -10.85 -18.83 8.08
C THR A 187 -12.34 -19.20 8.16
N SER A 188 -13.08 -18.94 7.09
CA SER A 188 -14.48 -19.37 6.96
C SER A 188 -14.66 -20.90 6.99
N TRP A 189 -13.59 -21.65 6.78
CA TRP A 189 -13.57 -23.13 6.86
C TRP A 189 -12.90 -23.68 8.13
N GLY A 190 -12.62 -22.81 9.13
CA GLY A 190 -12.24 -23.22 10.47
C GLY A 190 -10.73 -23.42 10.73
N THR A 191 -9.84 -23.02 9.81
CA THR A 191 -8.39 -23.12 9.99
C THR A 191 -7.78 -21.82 10.54
N PRO A 192 -6.58 -21.86 11.16
CA PRO A 192 -5.89 -20.67 11.63
C PRO A 192 -5.62 -19.67 10.51
N ALA A 193 -5.83 -18.39 10.78
CA ALA A 193 -5.70 -17.31 9.81
C ALA A 193 -5.15 -16.04 10.44
N LEU A 194 -4.80 -15.07 9.59
CA LEU A 194 -4.40 -13.73 9.99
C LEU A 194 -5.24 -12.68 9.26
N ASP A 195 -5.64 -11.66 9.99
CA ASP A 195 -6.17 -10.40 9.46
C ASP A 195 -5.13 -9.30 9.65
N VAL A 196 -4.23 -9.16 8.67
CA VAL A 196 -3.17 -8.14 8.68
C VAL A 196 -3.76 -6.75 8.75
N GLY A 197 -4.88 -6.52 8.06
CA GLY A 197 -5.56 -5.23 8.05
C GLY A 197 -6.10 -4.82 9.42
N ARG A 198 -6.69 -5.74 10.17
CA ARG A 198 -7.11 -5.47 11.57
C ARG A 198 -5.92 -5.13 12.45
N GLY A 199 -4.80 -5.84 12.31
CA GLY A 199 -3.57 -5.52 13.02
C GLY A 199 -3.03 -4.13 12.66
N VAL A 200 -3.02 -3.76 11.37
CA VAL A 200 -2.64 -2.41 10.90
C VAL A 200 -3.54 -1.34 11.52
N ILE A 201 -4.85 -1.54 11.49
CA ILE A 201 -5.82 -0.59 12.07
C ILE A 201 -5.61 -0.45 13.59
N ALA A 202 -5.32 -1.55 14.29
CA ALA A 202 -5.03 -1.51 15.71
C ALA A 202 -3.76 -0.70 16.02
N GLN A 203 -2.67 -0.91 15.26
CA GLN A 203 -1.44 -0.12 15.40
C GLN A 203 -1.66 1.37 15.11
N LEU A 204 -2.42 1.72 14.07
CA LEU A 204 -2.76 3.11 13.76
C LEU A 204 -3.57 3.76 14.89
N LYS A 205 -4.56 3.06 15.43
CA LYS A 205 -5.37 3.54 16.56
C LYS A 205 -4.55 3.70 17.83
N ALA A 206 -3.62 2.79 18.11
CA ALA A 206 -2.70 2.89 19.24
C ALA A 206 -1.80 4.13 19.15
N GLU A 207 -1.48 4.57 17.93
CA GLU A 207 -0.77 5.82 17.66
C GLU A 207 -1.74 7.03 17.55
N ALA A 208 -2.98 6.92 18.01
CA ALA A 208 -4.00 7.99 17.95
C ALA A 208 -4.17 8.60 16.54
N VAL A 209 -4.06 7.80 15.50
CA VAL A 209 -4.31 8.18 14.11
C VAL A 209 -5.80 7.98 13.82
N HIS A 210 -6.41 8.93 13.12
CA HIS A 210 -7.78 8.76 12.63
C HIS A 210 -7.76 7.83 11.40
N VAL A 211 -8.52 6.72 11.44
CA VAL A 211 -8.47 5.66 10.43
C VAL A 211 -9.80 5.56 9.71
N THR A 212 -9.74 5.55 8.37
CA THR A 212 -10.83 5.16 7.48
C THR A 212 -10.46 3.85 6.78
N ASP A 213 -11.20 2.79 7.04
CA ASP A 213 -11.00 1.50 6.35
C ASP A 213 -11.76 1.50 5.01
N ILE A 214 -11.06 1.86 3.94
CA ILE A 214 -11.62 1.86 2.57
C ILE A 214 -11.79 0.44 2.04
N GLY A 215 -10.98 -0.50 2.52
CA GLY A 215 -11.02 -1.90 2.11
C GLY A 215 -11.95 -2.78 2.95
N GLU A 216 -12.75 -2.20 3.85
CA GLU A 216 -13.70 -2.97 4.65
C GLU A 216 -14.70 -3.72 3.76
N GLY A 217 -14.90 -5.01 4.05
CA GLY A 217 -15.81 -5.86 3.27
C GLY A 217 -15.25 -6.33 1.93
N VAL A 218 -14.01 -6.00 1.57
CA VAL A 218 -13.36 -6.43 0.32
C VAL A 218 -12.17 -7.35 0.63
N CYS A 219 -12.11 -8.48 -0.08
CA CYS A 219 -11.00 -9.43 -0.01
C CYS A 219 -10.34 -9.59 -1.37
N THR A 220 -9.04 -9.27 -1.48
CA THR A 220 -8.30 -9.40 -2.75
C THR A 220 -8.15 -10.85 -3.21
N ILE A 221 -8.25 -11.83 -2.30
CA ILE A 221 -8.21 -13.25 -2.64
C ILE A 221 -9.50 -13.67 -3.35
N GLU A 222 -10.66 -13.15 -2.93
CA GLU A 222 -11.98 -13.53 -3.46
C GLU A 222 -12.39 -12.68 -4.67
N ASP A 223 -12.07 -11.38 -4.64
CA ASP A 223 -12.50 -10.43 -5.68
C ASP A 223 -11.49 -10.38 -6.83
N GLU A 224 -11.91 -10.86 -8.01
CA GLU A 224 -11.10 -10.87 -9.24
C GLU A 224 -10.81 -9.47 -9.80
N ALA A 225 -11.47 -8.43 -9.30
CA ALA A 225 -11.13 -7.04 -9.63
C ALA A 225 -9.75 -6.61 -9.10
N PHE A 226 -9.12 -7.45 -8.26
CA PHE A 226 -7.79 -7.22 -7.70
C PHE A 226 -6.79 -8.31 -8.09
N PHE A 227 -5.52 -7.95 -8.11
CA PHE A 227 -4.45 -8.94 -8.11
C PHE A 227 -4.33 -9.57 -6.73
N SER A 228 -4.08 -10.88 -6.69
CA SER A 228 -3.86 -11.63 -5.46
C SER A 228 -2.70 -12.61 -5.64
N TYR A 229 -1.69 -12.47 -4.79
CA TYR A 229 -0.58 -13.42 -4.77
C TYR A 229 -1.03 -14.80 -4.28
N ARG A 230 -1.94 -14.84 -3.33
CA ARG A 230 -2.51 -16.09 -2.79
C ARG A 230 -3.28 -16.86 -3.86
N ARG A 231 -4.04 -16.18 -4.71
CA ARG A 231 -4.83 -16.78 -5.79
C ARG A 231 -4.00 -17.11 -7.02
N GLN A 232 -3.08 -16.21 -7.45
CA GLN A 232 -2.37 -16.29 -8.72
C GLN A 232 -0.93 -16.80 -8.59
N GLY A 233 -0.39 -16.89 -7.36
CA GLY A 233 1.00 -17.28 -7.14
C GLY A 233 2.02 -16.21 -7.58
N LYS A 234 3.21 -16.68 -7.95
CA LYS A 234 4.36 -15.82 -8.30
C LYS A 234 4.09 -14.90 -9.50
N ALA A 235 3.29 -15.34 -10.45
CA ALA A 235 2.92 -14.55 -11.64
C ALA A 235 1.75 -13.59 -11.41
N SER A 236 1.55 -13.09 -10.20
CA SER A 236 0.51 -12.09 -9.91
C SER A 236 1.00 -10.67 -10.17
N GLY A 237 0.15 -9.83 -10.77
CA GLY A 237 0.38 -8.40 -10.86
C GLY A 237 0.25 -7.71 -9.48
N ARG A 238 0.37 -6.39 -9.48
CA ARG A 238 0.21 -5.54 -8.29
C ARG A 238 -0.71 -4.36 -8.59
N GLN A 239 -1.77 -4.21 -7.82
CA GLN A 239 -2.47 -2.95 -7.67
C GLN A 239 -1.69 -2.03 -6.75
N GLY A 240 -2.16 -0.79 -6.55
CA GLY A 240 -1.48 0.16 -5.69
C GLY A 240 -2.40 1.14 -4.98
N ALA A 241 -1.80 1.86 -4.03
CA ALA A 241 -2.35 3.11 -3.52
C ALA A 241 -1.38 4.24 -3.85
N ILE A 242 -1.94 5.35 -4.34
CA ILE A 242 -1.21 6.56 -4.67
C ILE A 242 -1.71 7.70 -3.80
N VAL A 243 -0.80 8.57 -3.39
CA VAL A 243 -1.11 9.83 -2.73
C VAL A 243 -0.27 10.95 -3.33
N VAL A 244 -0.86 12.12 -3.44
CA VAL A 244 -0.24 13.35 -3.98
C VAL A 244 -0.57 14.51 -3.06
N LEU A 245 0.42 15.35 -2.78
CA LEU A 245 0.25 16.64 -2.12
C LEU A 245 0.15 17.72 -3.20
N ARG A 246 -0.92 18.51 -3.21
CA ARG A 246 -1.03 19.65 -4.12
C ARG A 246 -0.31 20.88 -3.57
N PRO A 247 0.15 21.80 -4.42
CA PRO A 247 0.62 23.10 -3.99
C PRO A 247 -0.39 23.76 -3.05
N ALA A 248 0.08 24.56 -2.12
CA ALA A 248 -0.82 25.44 -1.39
C ALA A 248 -1.42 26.40 -2.43
N GLY A 249 -2.72 26.33 -2.65
CA GLY A 249 -3.38 27.34 -3.46
C GLY A 249 -3.14 28.71 -2.81
N ASP A 250 -2.85 29.73 -3.61
CA ASP A 250 -2.95 31.10 -3.15
C ASP A 250 -4.38 31.26 -2.65
N ARG A 251 -4.53 31.49 -1.34
CA ARG A 251 -5.84 31.84 -0.79
C ARG A 251 -6.12 33.25 -1.25
N GLU A 252 -6.90 33.39 -2.33
CA GLU A 252 -7.59 34.64 -2.59
C GLU A 252 -8.63 34.96 -1.50
#